data_726a3d644f16d1f477f69380eebc7f4a
#
_entry.id   726a3d644f16d1f477f69380eebc7f4a
#
_cell.length_a   1.000
_cell.length_b   1.000
_cell.length_c   1.000
_cell.angle_alpha   90.00
_cell.angle_beta   90.00
_cell.angle_gamma   90.00
#
_symmetry.space_group_name_H-M   'P 1'
#
loop_
_entity.id
_entity.type
_entity.pdbx_description
1 polymer ?
#
loop_
_entity_poly.entity_id
_entity_poly.type
_entity_poly.pdbx_seq_one_letter_code
_entity_poly.pdbx_strand_id
1 'polypeptide(L)'
;MKNRVRHIHFVGIGGSGMCGIAEVLHNQGYTVSGSDQAQSAVTQHLAALGVRVYPGHTAEHVSGADVVVTSTAVKKDNPEVAAALAQQIPVIPRALMLAELMRFKDGIAIAGTHGKTTTTSLTASVLAAAGLDPTFVIGGKLTAAGTNARLGKGEYIVAEADESDASFLHLTPIMSVVTNIDEDHMDTYGHSVEKLHQAFVDFIHRMPFYGKAFLCADSEHVRAILPKVSKPYTTYGFGEDADIRAENIESDGAQMKFAVRVRMKGHEPLDFPVTLNLPGRHNVLNALAAIGVALECGADTAAIQQGLQNFGGVGRRFQSYGEIPLKTGGSALGIDDYGHHPTEMAATLAAARGAYPHRRLVLAFQPHRYTRTRDLFDDFAKVLNTVDTLVLTDVYAAGEDPLPEDSRALARNVRAYGKVEPLYCADVNEMPAMLLDTVLRDGDVLLNMGAGSINKVPAALVRLAAEAV
;
A
#
# COMPACT_ATOMS: atom_id res chain seq x y z
N MET A 1 -23.43 -4.84 15.41
CA MET A 1 -22.60 -5.44 16.46
C MET A 1 -22.92 -4.92 17.88
N LYS A 2 -23.13 -3.61 18.08
CA LYS A 2 -23.14 -2.90 19.42
C LYS A 2 -23.82 -3.60 20.60
N ASN A 3 -24.86 -4.39 20.40
CA ASN A 3 -25.62 -5.00 21.51
C ASN A 3 -25.45 -6.52 21.64
N ARG A 4 -24.69 -7.14 20.75
CA ARG A 4 -24.56 -8.62 20.69
C ARG A 4 -23.13 -9.12 20.76
N VAL A 5 -22.14 -8.30 20.38
CA VAL A 5 -20.71 -8.60 20.40
C VAL A 5 -20.04 -7.61 21.35
N ARG A 6 -19.30 -8.12 22.32
CA ARG A 6 -18.53 -7.33 23.29
C ARG A 6 -17.04 -7.62 23.21
N HIS A 7 -16.68 -8.90 23.02
CA HIS A 7 -15.30 -9.33 22.96
C HIS A 7 -14.97 -9.92 21.60
N ILE A 8 -13.96 -9.34 20.95
CA ILE A 8 -13.48 -9.72 19.62
C ILE A 8 -12.03 -10.20 19.76
N HIS A 9 -11.76 -11.42 19.31
CA HIS A 9 -10.42 -12.00 19.35
C HIS A 9 -9.80 -12.08 17.95
N PHE A 10 -8.54 -11.66 17.80
CA PHE A 10 -7.82 -11.63 16.52
C PHE A 10 -6.69 -12.67 16.52
N VAL A 11 -6.70 -13.61 15.58
CA VAL A 11 -5.60 -14.56 15.35
C VAL A 11 -4.61 -13.96 14.35
N GLY A 12 -3.36 -13.74 14.79
CA GLY A 12 -2.37 -12.99 13.99
C GLY A 12 -2.61 -11.47 14.05
N ILE A 13 -2.86 -10.92 15.23
CA ILE A 13 -3.25 -9.52 15.46
C ILE A 13 -2.21 -8.50 14.97
N GLY A 14 -0.92 -8.87 14.92
CA GLY A 14 0.17 -8.03 14.44
C GLY A 14 0.26 -7.86 12.92
N GLY A 15 -0.55 -8.61 12.16
CA GLY A 15 -0.62 -8.46 10.71
C GLY A 15 -1.09 -7.07 10.29
N SER A 16 -0.53 -6.51 9.19
CA SER A 16 -0.76 -5.12 8.76
C SER A 16 -2.24 -4.75 8.55
N GLY A 17 -3.05 -5.69 8.07
CA GLY A 17 -4.49 -5.47 7.91
C GLY A 17 -5.33 -5.82 9.15
N MET A 18 -4.76 -6.54 10.14
CA MET A 18 -5.45 -6.96 11.36
C MET A 18 -5.36 -5.89 12.45
N CYS A 19 -4.15 -5.38 12.69
CA CYS A 19 -3.87 -4.44 13.77
C CYS A 19 -4.70 -3.16 13.67
N GLY A 20 -4.87 -2.60 12.48
CA GLY A 20 -5.65 -1.38 12.28
C GLY A 20 -7.13 -1.58 12.60
N ILE A 21 -7.71 -2.71 12.20
CA ILE A 21 -9.10 -3.05 12.54
C ILE A 21 -9.25 -3.24 14.05
N ALA A 22 -8.30 -3.96 14.68
CA ALA A 22 -8.27 -4.19 16.12
C ALA A 22 -8.20 -2.87 16.91
N GLU A 23 -7.33 -1.93 16.49
CA GLU A 23 -7.19 -0.60 17.09
C GLU A 23 -8.48 0.20 16.99
N VAL A 24 -9.10 0.28 15.81
CA VAL A 24 -10.36 1.01 15.61
C VAL A 24 -11.46 0.43 16.47
N LEU A 25 -11.62 -0.90 16.54
CA LEU A 25 -12.62 -1.55 17.38
C LEU A 25 -12.39 -1.31 18.87
N HIS A 26 -11.13 -1.39 19.32
CA HIS A 26 -10.77 -1.06 20.69
C HIS A 26 -11.15 0.39 21.05
N ASN A 27 -10.82 1.34 20.18
CA ASN A 27 -11.15 2.75 20.35
C ASN A 27 -12.66 3.03 20.28
N GLN A 28 -13.45 2.16 19.64
CA GLN A 28 -14.92 2.18 19.68
C GLN A 28 -15.53 1.61 20.97
N GLY A 29 -14.69 1.09 21.89
CA GLY A 29 -15.10 0.57 23.19
C GLY A 29 -15.39 -0.94 23.22
N TYR A 30 -15.03 -1.71 22.18
CA TYR A 30 -15.06 -3.17 22.25
C TYR A 30 -13.89 -3.69 23.09
N THR A 31 -14.11 -4.79 23.81
CA THR A 31 -13.02 -5.58 24.37
C THR A 31 -12.33 -6.29 23.22
N VAL A 32 -11.05 -5.99 23.01
CA VAL A 32 -10.26 -6.59 21.95
C VAL A 32 -9.13 -7.40 22.58
N SER A 33 -8.96 -8.62 22.11
CA SER A 33 -7.79 -9.46 22.38
C SER A 33 -7.25 -10.06 21.09
N GLY A 34 -6.05 -10.57 21.12
CA GLY A 34 -5.51 -11.30 19.97
C GLY A 34 -4.18 -11.96 20.29
N SER A 35 -3.75 -12.80 19.39
CA SER A 35 -2.51 -13.57 19.46
C SER A 35 -1.62 -13.29 18.27
N ASP A 36 -0.30 -13.41 18.47
CA ASP A 36 0.68 -13.35 17.38
C ASP A 36 1.91 -14.20 17.73
N GLN A 37 2.55 -14.79 16.73
CA GLN A 37 3.78 -15.55 16.92
C GLN A 37 4.97 -14.64 17.20
N ALA A 38 4.96 -13.43 16.65
CA ALA A 38 6.05 -12.45 16.78
C ALA A 38 5.69 -11.32 17.74
N GLN A 39 6.59 -10.99 18.65
CA GLN A 39 6.55 -9.72 19.35
C GLN A 39 7.15 -8.65 18.45
N SER A 40 6.31 -7.77 17.94
CA SER A 40 6.67 -6.67 17.04
C SER A 40 6.33 -5.32 17.67
N ALA A 41 6.84 -4.23 17.08
CA ALA A 41 6.45 -2.88 17.48
C ALA A 41 4.93 -2.66 17.37
N VAL A 42 4.26 -3.36 16.44
CA VAL A 42 2.79 -3.30 16.25
C VAL A 42 2.07 -3.96 17.43
N THR A 43 2.47 -5.17 17.82
CA THR A 43 1.85 -5.87 18.96
C THR A 43 2.10 -5.14 20.28
N GLN A 44 3.29 -4.52 20.44
CA GLN A 44 3.60 -3.67 21.60
C GLN A 44 2.73 -2.40 21.62
N HIS A 45 2.53 -1.76 20.48
CA HIS A 45 1.64 -0.60 20.36
C HIS A 45 0.20 -0.93 20.78
N LEU A 46 -0.36 -2.02 20.26
CA LEU A 46 -1.70 -2.48 20.64
C LEU A 46 -1.81 -2.77 22.14
N ALA A 47 -0.80 -3.43 22.73
CA ALA A 47 -0.75 -3.68 24.16
C ALA A 47 -0.71 -2.38 24.98
N ALA A 48 0.05 -1.38 24.53
CA ALA A 48 0.10 -0.05 25.17
C ALA A 48 -1.23 0.69 25.13
N LEU A 49 -2.06 0.44 24.10
CA LEU A 49 -3.43 0.95 24.00
C LEU A 49 -4.41 0.25 24.94
N GLY A 50 -4.04 -0.91 25.54
CA GLY A 50 -4.90 -1.71 26.42
C GLY A 50 -5.51 -2.94 25.75
N VAL A 51 -5.14 -3.26 24.52
CA VAL A 51 -5.52 -4.51 23.86
C VAL A 51 -4.74 -5.66 24.50
N ARG A 52 -5.43 -6.77 24.84
CA ARG A 52 -4.78 -7.96 25.40
C ARG A 52 -4.14 -8.78 24.29
N VAL A 53 -2.80 -8.74 24.19
CA VAL A 53 -2.04 -9.47 23.18
C VAL A 53 -1.32 -10.66 23.80
N TYR A 54 -1.53 -11.84 23.22
CA TYR A 54 -0.94 -13.11 23.67
C TYR A 54 0.22 -13.51 22.74
N PRO A 55 1.34 -14.01 23.28
CA PRO A 55 2.41 -14.60 22.46
C PRO A 55 2.03 -16.03 22.05
N GLY A 56 2.22 -16.36 20.76
CA GLY A 56 1.87 -17.67 20.21
C GLY A 56 0.36 -17.91 20.14
N HIS A 57 -0.03 -19.12 19.79
CA HIS A 57 -1.42 -19.51 19.58
C HIS A 57 -1.79 -20.70 20.48
N THR A 58 -2.77 -20.53 21.37
CA THR A 58 -3.31 -21.61 22.22
C THR A 58 -4.83 -21.54 22.31
N ALA A 59 -5.47 -22.69 22.52
CA ALA A 59 -6.91 -22.81 22.54
C ALA A 59 -7.60 -21.96 23.62
N GLU A 60 -6.90 -21.65 24.71
CA GLU A 60 -7.43 -20.89 25.84
C GLU A 60 -7.63 -19.41 25.52
N HIS A 61 -6.91 -18.86 24.51
CA HIS A 61 -6.95 -17.43 24.17
C HIS A 61 -8.33 -16.97 23.66
N VAL A 62 -9.12 -17.89 23.09
CA VAL A 62 -10.47 -17.56 22.57
C VAL A 62 -11.56 -17.62 23.63
N SER A 63 -11.21 -17.96 24.89
CA SER A 63 -12.19 -18.08 25.97
C SER A 63 -12.93 -16.76 26.21
N GLY A 64 -14.26 -16.80 26.14
CA GLY A 64 -15.13 -15.64 26.31
C GLY A 64 -15.16 -14.67 25.14
N ALA A 65 -14.57 -15.01 23.99
CA ALA A 65 -14.74 -14.25 22.77
C ALA A 65 -16.13 -14.49 22.15
N ASP A 66 -16.77 -13.43 21.67
CA ASP A 66 -18.04 -13.52 20.94
C ASP A 66 -17.81 -13.80 19.44
N VAL A 67 -16.63 -13.46 18.93
CA VAL A 67 -16.21 -13.69 17.54
C VAL A 67 -14.69 -13.77 17.46
N VAL A 68 -14.20 -14.63 16.58
CA VAL A 68 -12.77 -14.77 16.25
C VAL A 68 -12.55 -14.27 14.83
N VAL A 69 -11.56 -13.38 14.65
CA VAL A 69 -11.18 -12.81 13.35
C VAL A 69 -9.87 -13.43 12.89
N THR A 70 -9.83 -13.89 11.64
CA THR A 70 -8.64 -14.51 11.02
C THR A 70 -8.26 -13.82 9.73
N SER A 71 -7.00 -14.00 9.29
CA SER A 71 -6.55 -13.68 7.95
C SER A 71 -6.29 -14.93 7.12
N THR A 72 -6.08 -14.78 5.82
CA THR A 72 -5.72 -15.88 4.92
C THR A 72 -4.38 -16.55 5.26
N ALA A 73 -3.51 -15.86 6.00
CA ALA A 73 -2.25 -16.41 6.49
C ALA A 73 -2.40 -17.41 7.64
N VAL A 74 -3.57 -17.43 8.30
CA VAL A 74 -3.84 -18.34 9.42
C VAL A 74 -4.32 -19.68 8.87
N LYS A 75 -3.59 -20.74 9.20
CA LYS A 75 -3.95 -22.11 8.78
C LYS A 75 -5.20 -22.62 9.51
N LYS A 76 -5.96 -23.51 8.85
CA LYS A 76 -7.19 -24.10 9.40
C LYS A 76 -6.97 -24.96 10.66
N ASP A 77 -5.77 -25.50 10.83
CA ASP A 77 -5.35 -26.31 11.98
C ASP A 77 -4.82 -25.47 13.16
N ASN A 78 -4.90 -24.14 13.07
CA ASN A 78 -4.54 -23.25 14.17
C ASN A 78 -5.36 -23.58 15.42
N PRO A 79 -4.74 -23.76 16.62
CA PRO A 79 -5.44 -24.21 17.83
C PRO A 79 -6.55 -23.27 18.31
N GLU A 80 -6.41 -21.96 18.06
CA GLU A 80 -7.44 -20.97 18.40
C GLU A 80 -8.65 -21.08 17.46
N VAL A 81 -8.42 -21.27 16.16
CA VAL A 81 -9.49 -21.49 15.18
C VAL A 81 -10.23 -22.78 15.48
N ALA A 82 -9.51 -23.87 15.76
CA ALA A 82 -10.11 -25.16 16.12
C ALA A 82 -10.94 -25.07 17.42
N ALA A 83 -10.43 -24.41 18.45
CA ALA A 83 -11.13 -24.17 19.70
C ALA A 83 -12.38 -23.31 19.55
N ALA A 84 -12.32 -22.24 18.75
CA ALA A 84 -13.47 -21.39 18.46
C ALA A 84 -14.60 -22.19 17.78
N LEU A 85 -14.27 -22.98 16.76
CA LEU A 85 -15.23 -23.84 16.06
C LEU A 85 -15.86 -24.88 17.00
N ALA A 86 -15.06 -25.52 17.85
CA ALA A 86 -15.54 -26.50 18.84
C ALA A 86 -16.49 -25.87 19.87
N GLN A 87 -16.29 -24.61 20.23
CA GLN A 87 -17.13 -23.83 21.14
C GLN A 87 -18.28 -23.11 20.44
N GLN A 88 -18.48 -23.31 19.13
CA GLN A 88 -19.47 -22.62 18.30
C GLN A 88 -19.31 -21.08 18.31
N ILE A 89 -18.10 -20.57 18.53
CA ILE A 89 -17.78 -19.16 18.38
C ILE A 89 -17.60 -18.88 16.88
N PRO A 90 -18.29 -17.87 16.30
CA PRO A 90 -18.14 -17.52 14.90
C PRO A 90 -16.68 -17.18 14.57
N VAL A 91 -16.14 -17.79 13.50
CA VAL A 91 -14.83 -17.45 12.92
C VAL A 91 -15.06 -16.75 11.60
N ILE A 92 -14.61 -15.51 11.49
CA ILE A 92 -14.81 -14.68 10.30
C ILE A 92 -13.49 -14.17 9.73
N PRO A 93 -13.40 -13.99 8.41
CA PRO A 93 -12.25 -13.37 7.80
C PRO A 93 -12.16 -11.88 8.14
N ARG A 94 -10.93 -11.34 8.15
CA ARG A 94 -10.60 -9.92 8.36
C ARG A 94 -11.49 -8.96 7.56
N ALA A 95 -11.73 -9.28 6.28
CA ALA A 95 -12.51 -8.42 5.39
C ALA A 95 -13.98 -8.29 5.83
N LEU A 96 -14.59 -9.34 6.39
CA LEU A 96 -15.94 -9.24 6.96
C LEU A 96 -15.97 -8.35 8.20
N MET A 97 -14.93 -8.36 9.04
CA MET A 97 -14.85 -7.44 10.17
C MET A 97 -14.67 -5.99 9.70
N LEU A 98 -13.87 -5.76 8.66
CA LEU A 98 -13.74 -4.44 8.03
C LEU A 98 -15.07 -3.97 7.43
N ALA A 99 -15.81 -4.86 6.77
CA ALA A 99 -17.16 -4.57 6.25
C ALA A 99 -18.12 -4.17 7.38
N GLU A 100 -18.04 -4.86 8.54
CA GLU A 100 -18.84 -4.47 9.71
C GLU A 100 -18.46 -3.07 10.26
N LEU A 101 -17.19 -2.69 10.22
CA LEU A 101 -16.78 -1.32 10.55
C LEU A 101 -17.36 -0.30 9.58
N MET A 102 -17.39 -0.60 8.27
CA MET A 102 -17.98 0.26 7.25
C MET A 102 -19.49 0.48 7.43
N ARG A 103 -20.19 -0.44 8.11
CA ARG A 103 -21.64 -0.26 8.40
C ARG A 103 -21.96 0.81 9.44
N PHE A 104 -20.96 1.30 10.16
CA PHE A 104 -21.13 2.35 11.17
C PHE A 104 -20.81 3.75 10.65
N LYS A 105 -20.21 3.84 9.47
CA LYS A 105 -19.78 5.07 8.81
C LYS A 105 -19.93 4.94 7.31
N ASP A 106 -19.93 6.05 6.63
CA ASP A 106 -19.92 6.09 5.18
C ASP A 106 -18.60 5.57 4.64
N GLY A 107 -18.63 4.35 4.08
CA GLY A 107 -17.44 3.63 3.64
C GLY A 107 -16.90 4.13 2.32
N ILE A 108 -15.61 4.45 2.28
CA ILE A 108 -14.83 4.77 1.08
C ILE A 108 -13.80 3.65 0.91
N ALA A 109 -13.95 2.80 -0.11
CA ALA A 109 -13.09 1.66 -0.34
C ALA A 109 -12.18 1.90 -1.55
N ILE A 110 -10.86 1.79 -1.35
CA ILE A 110 -9.85 2.01 -2.37
C ILE A 110 -9.33 0.67 -2.86
N ALA A 111 -9.72 0.28 -4.05
CA ALA A 111 -9.31 -0.95 -4.74
C ALA A 111 -8.35 -0.64 -5.90
N GLY A 112 -7.78 -1.70 -6.46
CA GLY A 112 -6.89 -1.69 -7.60
C GLY A 112 -5.61 -2.46 -7.31
N THR A 113 -4.91 -2.91 -8.33
CA THR A 113 -3.70 -3.72 -8.15
C THR A 113 -2.59 -2.91 -7.50
N HIS A 114 -2.35 -1.68 -7.96
CA HIS A 114 -1.29 -0.78 -7.49
C HIS A 114 -1.85 0.54 -6.98
N GLY A 115 -1.13 1.19 -6.05
CA GLY A 115 -1.45 2.53 -5.55
C GLY A 115 -2.51 2.61 -4.45
N LYS A 116 -3.12 1.51 -4.01
CA LYS A 116 -4.14 1.47 -2.94
C LYS A 116 -3.72 2.24 -1.69
N THR A 117 -2.61 1.86 -1.10
CA THR A 117 -2.09 2.44 0.15
C THR A 117 -1.87 3.95 0.04
N THR A 118 -1.26 4.40 -1.05
CA THR A 118 -1.00 5.83 -1.30
C THR A 118 -2.31 6.59 -1.49
N THR A 119 -3.23 6.07 -2.31
CA THR A 119 -4.53 6.71 -2.55
C THR A 119 -5.37 6.78 -1.29
N THR A 120 -5.43 5.70 -0.49
CA THR A 120 -6.13 5.69 0.81
C THR A 120 -5.56 6.75 1.75
N SER A 121 -4.24 6.86 1.81
CA SER A 121 -3.53 7.83 2.65
C SER A 121 -3.76 9.26 2.21
N LEU A 122 -3.69 9.54 0.90
CA LEU A 122 -4.00 10.85 0.32
C LEU A 122 -5.45 11.24 0.60
N THR A 123 -6.40 10.32 0.39
CA THR A 123 -7.83 10.53 0.66
C THR A 123 -8.05 10.87 2.13
N ALA A 124 -7.50 10.07 3.05
CA ALA A 124 -7.63 10.33 4.48
C ALA A 124 -7.02 11.68 4.90
N SER A 125 -5.87 12.06 4.31
CA SER A 125 -5.19 13.33 4.60
C SER A 125 -5.96 14.53 4.07
N VAL A 126 -6.51 14.45 2.87
CA VAL A 126 -7.31 15.54 2.26
C VAL A 126 -8.62 15.72 3.03
N LEU A 127 -9.32 14.63 3.37
CA LEU A 127 -10.54 14.71 4.18
C LEU A 127 -10.27 15.28 5.59
N ALA A 128 -9.12 14.95 6.19
CA ALA A 128 -8.71 15.53 7.46
C ALA A 128 -8.40 17.03 7.34
N ALA A 129 -7.74 17.47 6.26
CA ALA A 129 -7.51 18.90 5.97
C ALA A 129 -8.82 19.67 5.75
N ALA A 130 -9.84 19.01 5.20
CA ALA A 130 -11.18 19.56 5.05
C ALA A 130 -12.01 19.56 6.36
N GLY A 131 -11.43 19.15 7.49
CA GLY A 131 -12.13 19.12 8.79
C GLY A 131 -13.12 17.96 8.95
N LEU A 132 -13.14 17.00 8.01
CA LEU A 132 -14.08 15.86 8.02
C LEU A 132 -13.64 14.72 8.95
N ASP A 133 -12.46 14.79 9.56
CA ASP A 133 -11.89 13.85 10.55
C ASP A 133 -12.25 12.37 10.31
N PRO A 134 -11.81 11.76 9.18
CA PRO A 134 -12.22 10.42 8.83
C PRO A 134 -11.60 9.36 9.76
N THR A 135 -12.31 8.24 9.94
CA THR A 135 -11.68 6.98 10.35
C THR A 135 -10.90 6.43 9.18
N PHE A 136 -9.72 5.86 9.39
CA PHE A 136 -8.98 5.18 8.33
C PHE A 136 -8.35 3.87 8.78
N VAL A 137 -8.24 2.93 7.82
CA VAL A 137 -7.51 1.66 7.95
C VAL A 137 -6.67 1.48 6.69
N ILE A 138 -5.36 1.57 6.82
CA ILE A 138 -4.39 1.62 5.72
C ILE A 138 -3.40 0.46 5.86
N GLY A 139 -2.97 -0.14 4.77
CA GLY A 139 -1.96 -1.20 4.76
C GLY A 139 -0.55 -0.73 5.15
N GLY A 140 -0.27 0.57 5.05
CA GLY A 140 0.98 1.22 5.43
C GLY A 140 0.79 2.21 6.58
N LYS A 141 1.90 2.64 7.19
CA LYS A 141 1.88 3.64 8.26
C LYS A 141 1.81 5.06 7.67
N LEU A 142 0.73 5.79 7.93
CA LEU A 142 0.62 7.20 7.56
C LEU A 142 1.57 8.04 8.43
N THR A 143 2.56 8.69 7.80
CA THR A 143 3.65 9.36 8.51
C THR A 143 3.13 10.47 9.43
N ALA A 144 2.22 11.30 8.95
CA ALA A 144 1.64 12.41 9.72
C ALA A 144 0.83 11.94 10.95
N ALA A 145 0.19 10.77 10.88
CA ALA A 145 -0.58 10.20 12.00
C ALA A 145 0.26 9.28 12.89
N GLY A 146 1.44 8.84 12.43
CA GLY A 146 2.29 7.90 13.13
C GLY A 146 1.71 6.48 13.27
N THR A 147 0.57 6.19 12.62
CA THR A 147 -0.16 4.92 12.71
C THR A 147 -0.73 4.51 11.35
N ASN A 148 -1.13 3.25 11.23
CA ASN A 148 -1.81 2.71 10.05
C ASN A 148 -3.35 2.70 10.20
N ALA A 149 -3.88 3.06 11.36
CA ALA A 149 -5.31 3.19 11.58
C ALA A 149 -5.61 4.24 12.65
N ARG A 150 -6.75 4.90 12.52
CA ARG A 150 -7.24 5.86 13.51
C ARG A 150 -8.77 5.92 13.48
N LEU A 151 -9.39 5.95 14.65
CA LEU A 151 -10.80 6.26 14.79
C LEU A 151 -10.99 7.79 14.74
N GLY A 152 -11.55 8.29 13.65
CA GLY A 152 -11.98 9.70 13.52
C GLY A 152 -13.39 9.91 14.05
N LYS A 153 -13.73 11.18 14.35
CA LYS A 153 -15.06 11.57 14.83
C LYS A 153 -16.05 11.80 13.67
N GLY A 154 -15.55 11.98 12.43
CA GLY A 154 -16.35 12.24 11.26
C GLY A 154 -17.16 11.04 10.78
N GLU A 155 -17.99 11.26 9.77
CA GLU A 155 -18.93 10.25 9.26
C GLU A 155 -18.26 9.23 8.33
N TYR A 156 -17.08 9.53 7.78
CA TYR A 156 -16.42 8.70 6.78
C TYR A 156 -15.43 7.68 7.39
N ILE A 157 -15.34 6.52 6.75
CA ILE A 157 -14.25 5.55 6.93
C ILE A 157 -13.58 5.28 5.60
N VAL A 158 -12.27 5.50 5.51
CA VAL A 158 -11.44 5.24 4.32
C VAL A 158 -10.62 3.98 4.57
N ALA A 159 -10.74 3.00 3.69
CA ALA A 159 -10.03 1.73 3.85
C ALA A 159 -9.56 1.16 2.51
N GLU A 160 -8.47 0.39 2.56
CA GLU A 160 -8.02 -0.39 1.43
C GLU A 160 -8.93 -1.59 1.20
N ALA A 161 -9.23 -1.86 -0.07
CA ALA A 161 -10.00 -2.98 -0.55
C ALA A 161 -9.05 -3.95 -1.28
N ASP A 162 -8.80 -5.11 -0.66
CA ASP A 162 -7.78 -6.06 -1.11
C ASP A 162 -8.37 -7.03 -2.14
N GLU A 163 -7.88 -6.94 -3.38
CA GLU A 163 -8.28 -7.82 -4.49
C GLU A 163 -7.45 -9.11 -4.53
N SER A 164 -6.31 -9.16 -3.85
CA SER A 164 -5.35 -10.27 -3.99
C SER A 164 -5.92 -11.65 -3.63
N ASP A 165 -6.90 -11.68 -2.73
CA ASP A 165 -7.63 -12.88 -2.29
C ASP A 165 -9.15 -12.76 -2.54
N ALA A 166 -9.56 -11.80 -3.39
CA ALA A 166 -10.96 -11.42 -3.66
C ALA A 166 -11.76 -10.99 -2.41
N SER A 167 -11.10 -10.69 -1.29
CA SER A 167 -11.75 -10.31 -0.03
C SER A 167 -12.45 -8.95 -0.10
N PHE A 168 -12.06 -8.08 -1.04
CA PHE A 168 -12.74 -6.81 -1.30
C PHE A 168 -14.23 -6.98 -1.65
N LEU A 169 -14.63 -8.15 -2.17
CA LEU A 169 -16.04 -8.46 -2.46
C LEU A 169 -16.93 -8.55 -1.20
N HIS A 170 -16.37 -8.59 -0.02
CA HIS A 170 -17.13 -8.54 1.23
C HIS A 170 -17.50 -7.11 1.64
N LEU A 171 -16.79 -6.10 1.11
CA LEU A 171 -17.02 -4.70 1.46
C LEU A 171 -18.29 -4.15 0.81
N THR A 172 -18.94 -3.22 1.49
CA THR A 172 -20.16 -2.53 1.02
C THR A 172 -19.99 -1.02 1.16
N PRO A 173 -19.06 -0.41 0.39
CA PRO A 173 -18.80 1.03 0.50
C PRO A 173 -19.92 1.85 -0.15
N ILE A 174 -20.04 3.13 0.22
CA ILE A 174 -20.85 4.12 -0.51
C ILE A 174 -20.04 4.76 -1.64
N MET A 175 -18.73 4.86 -1.48
CA MET A 175 -17.82 5.28 -2.55
C MET A 175 -16.73 4.24 -2.78
N SER A 176 -16.43 3.94 -4.03
CA SER A 176 -15.34 3.05 -4.41
C SER A 176 -14.36 3.75 -5.35
N VAL A 177 -13.10 3.45 -5.20
CA VAL A 177 -12.04 3.87 -6.13
C VAL A 177 -11.45 2.63 -6.76
N VAL A 178 -11.18 2.65 -8.07
CA VAL A 178 -10.34 1.66 -8.74
C VAL A 178 -9.18 2.39 -9.39
N THR A 179 -7.99 2.21 -8.82
CA THR A 179 -6.77 2.90 -9.26
C THR A 179 -6.23 2.36 -10.58
N ASN A 180 -6.24 1.08 -10.73
CA ASN A 180 -5.87 0.32 -11.93
C ASN A 180 -6.26 -1.15 -11.73
N ILE A 181 -6.21 -1.92 -12.80
CA ILE A 181 -6.31 -3.37 -12.79
C ILE A 181 -5.11 -3.89 -13.58
N ASP A 182 -4.33 -4.79 -12.99
CA ASP A 182 -3.16 -5.42 -13.60
C ASP A 182 -3.21 -6.93 -13.34
N GLU A 183 -2.51 -7.72 -14.14
CA GLU A 183 -2.49 -9.18 -14.07
C GLU A 183 -1.56 -9.68 -12.93
N ASP A 184 -1.82 -9.24 -11.68
CA ASP A 184 -1.19 -9.77 -10.48
C ASP A 184 -2.20 -10.66 -9.72
N HIS A 185 -1.71 -11.56 -8.88
CA HIS A 185 -2.53 -12.49 -8.07
C HIS A 185 -3.50 -13.36 -8.90
N MET A 186 -3.11 -13.71 -10.13
CA MET A 186 -3.97 -14.40 -11.10
C MET A 186 -4.42 -15.80 -10.65
N ASP A 187 -3.71 -16.43 -9.71
CA ASP A 187 -4.13 -17.70 -9.08
C ASP A 187 -5.53 -17.58 -8.44
N THR A 188 -5.82 -16.43 -7.80
CA THR A 188 -7.12 -16.14 -7.19
C THR A 188 -8.26 -16.11 -8.22
N TYR A 189 -7.94 -15.72 -9.43
CA TYR A 189 -8.91 -15.57 -10.54
C TYR A 189 -8.83 -16.71 -11.56
N GLY A 190 -8.08 -17.78 -11.23
CA GLY A 190 -7.92 -18.96 -12.09
C GLY A 190 -7.26 -18.63 -13.43
N HIS A 191 -6.28 -17.71 -13.42
CA HIS A 191 -5.54 -17.21 -14.58
C HIS A 191 -6.42 -16.64 -15.70
N SER A 192 -7.60 -16.07 -15.35
CA SER A 192 -8.51 -15.45 -16.31
C SER A 192 -8.69 -13.97 -16.05
N VAL A 193 -8.30 -13.16 -17.02
CA VAL A 193 -8.48 -11.70 -17.03
C VAL A 193 -9.96 -11.34 -16.96
N GLU A 194 -10.84 -12.12 -17.61
CA GLU A 194 -12.28 -11.91 -17.59
C GLU A 194 -12.85 -12.07 -16.15
N LYS A 195 -12.36 -13.07 -15.38
CA LYS A 195 -12.78 -13.25 -13.99
C LYS A 195 -12.25 -12.13 -13.10
N LEU A 196 -11.02 -11.66 -13.32
CA LEU A 196 -10.47 -10.50 -12.65
C LEU A 196 -11.32 -9.26 -12.92
N HIS A 197 -11.63 -8.96 -14.20
CA HIS A 197 -12.51 -7.86 -14.59
C HIS A 197 -13.89 -7.97 -13.94
N GLN A 198 -14.49 -9.18 -13.94
CA GLN A 198 -15.80 -9.40 -13.34
C GLN A 198 -15.79 -9.14 -11.84
N ALA A 199 -14.72 -9.54 -11.11
CA ALA A 199 -14.59 -9.28 -9.68
C ALA A 199 -14.56 -7.77 -9.39
N PHE A 200 -13.87 -6.96 -10.19
CA PHE A 200 -13.90 -5.50 -10.03
C PHE A 200 -15.27 -4.90 -10.33
N VAL A 201 -15.98 -5.40 -11.36
CA VAL A 201 -17.36 -4.99 -11.63
C VAL A 201 -18.27 -5.36 -10.46
N ASP A 202 -18.16 -6.58 -9.92
CA ASP A 202 -18.93 -7.04 -8.77
C ASP A 202 -18.64 -6.20 -7.54
N PHE A 203 -17.37 -5.84 -7.28
CA PHE A 203 -16.99 -4.93 -6.20
C PHE A 203 -17.66 -3.55 -6.34
N ILE A 204 -17.63 -2.94 -7.53
CA ILE A 204 -18.29 -1.67 -7.81
C ILE A 204 -19.80 -1.80 -7.59
N HIS A 205 -20.40 -2.92 -7.97
CA HIS A 205 -21.82 -3.16 -7.81
C HIS A 205 -22.27 -3.43 -6.36
N ARG A 206 -21.31 -3.65 -5.41
CA ARG A 206 -21.61 -3.70 -3.96
C ARG A 206 -22.06 -2.36 -3.38
N MET A 207 -21.76 -1.25 -4.05
CA MET A 207 -22.25 0.06 -3.64
C MET A 207 -23.78 0.13 -3.71
N PRO A 208 -24.44 0.92 -2.85
CA PRO A 208 -25.88 1.22 -2.97
C PRO A 208 -26.16 1.99 -4.27
N PHE A 209 -27.42 2.14 -4.62
CA PHE A 209 -27.83 2.84 -5.85
C PHE A 209 -27.45 4.33 -5.89
N TYR A 210 -27.25 4.95 -4.72
CA TYR A 210 -26.79 6.34 -4.55
C TYR A 210 -25.28 6.47 -4.38
N GLY A 211 -24.55 5.35 -4.37
CA GLY A 211 -23.10 5.35 -4.27
C GLY A 211 -22.42 5.80 -5.55
N LYS A 212 -21.13 6.14 -5.49
CA LYS A 212 -20.35 6.65 -6.61
C LYS A 212 -18.97 6.00 -6.72
N ALA A 213 -18.60 5.56 -7.91
CA ALA A 213 -17.26 5.03 -8.20
C ALA A 213 -16.36 6.10 -8.82
N PHE A 214 -15.05 6.05 -8.50
CA PHE A 214 -14.00 6.84 -9.15
C PHE A 214 -13.05 5.88 -9.85
N LEU A 215 -12.97 5.95 -11.18
CA LEU A 215 -12.37 4.95 -12.03
C LEU A 215 -11.24 5.56 -12.87
N CYS A 216 -10.02 5.01 -12.77
CA CYS A 216 -8.86 5.50 -13.50
C CYS A 216 -8.98 5.19 -15.00
N ALA A 217 -9.22 6.21 -15.81
CA ALA A 217 -9.34 6.06 -17.26
C ALA A 217 -8.00 5.81 -17.96
N ASP A 218 -6.86 5.98 -17.29
CA ASP A 218 -5.54 5.70 -17.86
C ASP A 218 -5.16 4.20 -17.78
N SER A 219 -5.94 3.38 -17.05
CA SER A 219 -5.79 1.92 -17.04
C SER A 219 -6.66 1.28 -18.12
N GLU A 220 -6.03 0.55 -19.05
CA GLU A 220 -6.74 -0.15 -20.13
C GLU A 220 -7.77 -1.15 -19.60
N HIS A 221 -7.41 -1.92 -18.58
CA HIS A 221 -8.31 -2.88 -17.96
C HIS A 221 -9.50 -2.20 -17.25
N VAL A 222 -9.28 -1.02 -16.63
CA VAL A 222 -10.39 -0.23 -16.06
C VAL A 222 -11.30 0.27 -17.18
N ARG A 223 -10.75 0.79 -18.29
CA ARG A 223 -11.55 1.16 -19.45
C ARG A 223 -12.38 -0.01 -20.01
N ALA A 224 -11.79 -1.21 -20.03
CA ALA A 224 -12.47 -2.40 -20.54
C ALA A 224 -13.72 -2.79 -19.70
N ILE A 225 -13.74 -2.44 -18.42
CA ILE A 225 -14.90 -2.74 -17.55
C ILE A 225 -15.96 -1.63 -17.54
N LEU A 226 -15.66 -0.38 -17.95
CA LEU A 226 -16.62 0.73 -17.91
C LEU A 226 -17.98 0.41 -18.52
N PRO A 227 -18.08 -0.27 -19.70
CA PRO A 227 -19.36 -0.62 -20.30
C PRO A 227 -20.23 -1.58 -19.46
N LYS A 228 -19.61 -2.30 -18.50
CA LYS A 228 -20.29 -3.25 -17.61
C LYS A 228 -20.72 -2.61 -16.28
N VAL A 229 -20.25 -1.39 -15.99
CA VAL A 229 -20.57 -0.68 -14.73
C VAL A 229 -21.92 -0.01 -14.85
N SER A 230 -22.89 -0.44 -14.03
CA SER A 230 -24.25 0.13 -13.97
C SER A 230 -24.45 1.13 -12.81
N LYS A 231 -23.44 1.37 -12.00
CA LYS A 231 -23.45 2.34 -10.90
C LYS A 231 -22.99 3.72 -11.38
N PRO A 232 -23.39 4.81 -10.72
CA PRO A 232 -22.83 6.12 -11.01
C PRO A 232 -21.31 6.11 -10.84
N TYR A 233 -20.59 6.65 -11.81
CA TYR A 233 -19.15 6.77 -11.72
C TYR A 233 -18.64 8.10 -12.29
N THR A 234 -17.43 8.44 -11.91
CA THR A 234 -16.61 9.54 -12.41
C THR A 234 -15.27 8.98 -12.84
N THR A 235 -14.80 9.32 -14.01
CA THR A 235 -13.49 8.93 -14.51
C THR A 235 -12.43 9.96 -14.11
N TYR A 236 -11.20 9.49 -13.90
CA TYR A 236 -10.06 10.39 -13.71
C TYR A 236 -8.83 9.90 -14.48
N GLY A 237 -7.95 10.83 -14.85
CA GLY A 237 -6.77 10.48 -15.64
C GLY A 237 -6.07 11.68 -16.27
N PHE A 238 -5.23 11.40 -17.26
CA PHE A 238 -4.54 12.40 -18.07
C PHE A 238 -5.25 12.65 -19.42
N GLY A 239 -6.08 11.71 -19.84
CA GLY A 239 -6.81 11.77 -21.10
C GLY A 239 -7.85 12.89 -21.16
N GLU A 240 -8.15 13.37 -22.37
CA GLU A 240 -9.14 14.45 -22.57
C GLU A 240 -10.57 14.06 -22.23
N ASP A 241 -10.83 12.78 -22.21
CA ASP A 241 -12.11 12.15 -21.91
C ASP A 241 -12.36 11.86 -20.43
N ALA A 242 -11.37 12.18 -19.54
CA ALA A 242 -11.53 12.02 -18.12
C ALA A 242 -12.31 13.19 -17.49
N ASP A 243 -13.26 12.86 -16.60
CA ASP A 243 -14.06 13.87 -15.85
C ASP A 243 -13.20 14.70 -14.90
N ILE A 244 -12.17 14.09 -14.31
CA ILE A 244 -11.16 14.76 -13.47
C ILE A 244 -9.81 14.55 -14.13
N ARG A 245 -9.21 15.63 -14.62
CA ARG A 245 -8.01 15.56 -15.43
C ARG A 245 -6.86 16.38 -14.84
N ALA A 246 -5.62 15.82 -14.90
CA ALA A 246 -4.42 16.59 -14.63
C ALA A 246 -3.75 17.05 -15.93
N GLU A 247 -3.40 18.33 -15.97
CA GLU A 247 -2.71 18.99 -17.08
C GLU A 247 -1.45 19.69 -16.57
N ASN A 248 -0.52 20.02 -17.50
CA ASN A 248 0.71 20.76 -17.18
C ASN A 248 1.50 20.13 -16.02
N ILE A 249 1.72 18.83 -16.13
CA ILE A 249 2.35 18.03 -15.06
C ILE A 249 3.86 18.23 -15.10
N GLU A 250 4.41 18.78 -14.03
CA GLU A 250 5.83 19.09 -13.88
C GLU A 250 6.38 18.44 -12.59
N SER A 251 7.63 17.96 -12.65
CA SER A 251 8.38 17.50 -11.49
C SER A 251 9.19 18.67 -10.93
N ASP A 252 9.05 18.92 -9.62
CA ASP A 252 9.82 19.94 -8.90
C ASP A 252 10.50 19.28 -7.68
N GLY A 253 11.68 18.70 -7.90
CA GLY A 253 12.33 17.84 -6.93
C GLY A 253 11.44 16.66 -6.54
N ALA A 254 11.22 16.47 -5.24
CA ALA A 254 10.36 15.41 -4.71
C ALA A 254 8.85 15.75 -4.75
N GLN A 255 8.42 16.79 -5.44
CA GLN A 255 7.04 17.22 -5.58
C GLN A 255 6.58 17.16 -7.03
N MET A 256 5.25 17.08 -7.23
CA MET A 256 4.62 17.25 -8.53
C MET A 256 3.73 18.48 -8.51
N LYS A 257 3.82 19.30 -9.56
CA LYS A 257 2.95 20.45 -9.80
C LYS A 257 2.09 20.20 -11.04
N PHE A 258 0.81 20.45 -10.95
CA PHE A 258 -0.13 20.25 -12.06
C PHE A 258 -1.39 21.10 -11.91
N ALA A 259 -2.11 21.31 -12.99
CA ALA A 259 -3.45 21.88 -12.97
C ALA A 259 -4.48 20.76 -12.97
N VAL A 260 -5.52 20.90 -12.16
CA VAL A 260 -6.65 19.97 -12.13
C VAL A 260 -7.85 20.61 -12.80
N ARG A 261 -8.43 19.89 -13.75
CA ARG A 261 -9.69 20.26 -14.39
C ARG A 261 -10.76 19.26 -14.00
N VAL A 262 -11.87 19.75 -13.42
CA VAL A 262 -12.99 18.94 -12.94
C VAL A 262 -14.24 19.23 -13.76
N ARG A 263 -14.85 18.17 -14.29
CA ARG A 263 -16.10 18.21 -15.09
C ARG A 263 -17.03 17.07 -14.64
N MET A 264 -17.16 16.93 -13.33
CA MET A 264 -17.99 15.89 -12.73
C MET A 264 -19.48 16.22 -12.86
N LYS A 265 -20.30 15.22 -13.18
CA LYS A 265 -21.76 15.37 -13.20
C LYS A 265 -22.29 15.72 -11.81
N GLY A 266 -23.07 16.78 -11.71
CA GLY A 266 -23.65 17.26 -10.46
C GLY A 266 -22.76 18.23 -9.68
N HIS A 267 -21.60 18.58 -10.22
CA HIS A 267 -20.71 19.60 -9.66
C HIS A 267 -20.51 20.75 -10.66
N GLU A 268 -20.29 21.95 -10.16
CA GLU A 268 -19.87 23.06 -11.00
C GLU A 268 -18.45 22.80 -11.55
N PRO A 269 -18.16 23.20 -12.78
CA PRO A 269 -16.83 23.10 -13.35
C PRO A 269 -15.77 23.81 -12.49
N LEU A 270 -14.68 23.13 -12.18
CA LEU A 270 -13.59 23.67 -11.36
C LEU A 270 -12.26 23.50 -12.10
N ASP A 271 -11.42 24.53 -12.06
CA ASP A 271 -10.03 24.46 -12.52
C ASP A 271 -9.14 25.08 -11.42
N PHE A 272 -8.16 24.33 -10.92
CA PHE A 272 -7.27 24.81 -9.86
C PHE A 272 -5.89 24.16 -9.91
N PRO A 273 -4.81 24.86 -9.48
CA PRO A 273 -3.47 24.30 -9.40
C PRO A 273 -3.32 23.40 -8.18
N VAL A 274 -2.46 22.41 -8.28
CA VAL A 274 -2.12 21.50 -7.17
C VAL A 274 -0.61 21.35 -7.09
N THR A 275 -0.09 21.39 -5.86
CA THR A 275 1.23 20.88 -5.50
C THR A 275 1.05 19.61 -4.68
N LEU A 276 1.55 18.50 -5.17
CA LEU A 276 1.52 17.21 -4.48
C LEU A 276 2.91 16.94 -3.88
N ASN A 277 2.98 16.71 -2.57
CA ASN A 277 4.22 16.40 -1.87
C ASN A 277 4.61 14.91 -2.01
N LEU A 278 4.59 14.41 -3.22
CA LEU A 278 5.07 13.09 -3.64
C LEU A 278 5.55 13.17 -5.09
N PRO A 279 6.67 12.55 -5.46
CA PRO A 279 7.13 12.50 -6.84
C PRO A 279 6.40 11.43 -7.66
N GLY A 280 6.41 11.61 -8.98
CA GLY A 280 5.97 10.62 -9.96
C GLY A 280 4.55 10.80 -10.47
N ARG A 281 4.39 10.58 -11.78
CA ARG A 281 3.11 10.72 -12.48
C ARG A 281 2.02 9.76 -11.93
N HIS A 282 2.40 8.55 -11.50
CA HIS A 282 1.48 7.61 -10.88
C HIS A 282 0.86 8.16 -9.58
N ASN A 283 1.61 8.98 -8.81
CA ASN A 283 1.09 9.65 -7.63
C ASN A 283 0.16 10.82 -7.98
N VAL A 284 0.31 11.43 -9.16
CA VAL A 284 -0.68 12.39 -9.67
C VAL A 284 -2.03 11.68 -9.91
N LEU A 285 -2.04 10.47 -10.50
CA LEU A 285 -3.27 9.67 -10.64
C LEU A 285 -3.88 9.32 -9.28
N ASN A 286 -3.05 8.90 -8.32
CA ASN A 286 -3.52 8.63 -6.94
C ASN A 286 -4.14 9.89 -6.29
N ALA A 287 -3.55 11.06 -6.53
CA ALA A 287 -4.08 12.34 -6.06
C ALA A 287 -5.40 12.73 -6.74
N LEU A 288 -5.55 12.50 -8.06
CA LEU A 288 -6.82 12.75 -8.77
C LEU A 288 -7.97 11.93 -8.18
N ALA A 289 -7.73 10.67 -7.83
CA ALA A 289 -8.72 9.85 -7.13
C ALA A 289 -9.12 10.47 -5.77
N ALA A 290 -8.13 10.87 -4.96
CA ALA A 290 -8.37 11.51 -3.67
C ALA A 290 -9.12 12.84 -3.81
N ILE A 291 -8.81 13.64 -4.83
CA ILE A 291 -9.50 14.88 -5.18
C ILE A 291 -10.97 14.60 -5.50
N GLY A 292 -11.24 13.60 -6.36
CA GLY A 292 -12.60 13.24 -6.73
C GLY A 292 -13.46 12.84 -5.52
N VAL A 293 -12.92 11.98 -4.66
CA VAL A 293 -13.57 11.56 -3.42
C VAL A 293 -13.80 12.76 -2.49
N ALA A 294 -12.79 13.62 -2.32
CA ALA A 294 -12.90 14.77 -1.42
C ALA A 294 -13.96 15.78 -1.90
N LEU A 295 -14.03 16.06 -3.20
CA LEU A 295 -15.08 16.91 -3.78
C LEU A 295 -16.48 16.32 -3.56
N GLU A 296 -16.64 15.00 -3.73
CA GLU A 296 -17.92 14.32 -3.45
C GLU A 296 -18.30 14.38 -1.97
N CYS A 297 -17.32 14.40 -1.06
CA CYS A 297 -17.52 14.60 0.37
C CYS A 297 -17.75 16.09 0.76
N GLY A 298 -17.75 17.01 -0.21
CA GLY A 298 -18.00 18.44 0.04
C GLY A 298 -16.77 19.24 0.49
N ALA A 299 -15.54 18.71 0.30
CA ALA A 299 -14.33 19.46 0.57
C ALA A 299 -14.14 20.58 -0.45
N ASP A 300 -13.71 21.75 0.00
CA ASP A 300 -13.36 22.86 -0.88
C ASP A 300 -11.95 22.68 -1.49
N THR A 301 -11.67 23.43 -2.56
CA THR A 301 -10.40 23.34 -3.28
C THR A 301 -9.21 23.76 -2.42
N ALA A 302 -9.37 24.68 -1.48
CA ALA A 302 -8.30 25.15 -0.61
C ALA A 302 -7.87 24.05 0.37
N ALA A 303 -8.83 23.34 0.97
CA ALA A 303 -8.55 22.19 1.83
C ALA A 303 -7.88 21.03 1.05
N ILE A 304 -8.33 20.78 -0.18
CA ILE A 304 -7.73 19.78 -1.07
C ILE A 304 -6.26 20.12 -1.37
N GLN A 305 -6.00 21.36 -1.79
CA GLN A 305 -4.64 21.84 -2.05
C GLN A 305 -3.74 21.73 -0.82
N GLN A 306 -4.24 22.15 0.34
CA GLN A 306 -3.52 22.07 1.61
C GLN A 306 -3.21 20.61 2.00
N GLY A 307 -4.19 19.71 1.88
CA GLY A 307 -4.03 18.30 2.22
C GLY A 307 -2.98 17.60 1.36
N LEU A 308 -2.92 17.91 0.06
CA LEU A 308 -1.96 17.36 -0.88
C LEU A 308 -0.56 17.96 -0.72
N GLN A 309 -0.47 19.29 -0.51
CA GLN A 309 0.79 19.99 -0.32
C GLN A 309 1.48 19.60 1.01
N ASN A 310 0.70 19.40 2.07
CA ASN A 310 1.20 19.04 3.40
C ASN A 310 1.25 17.52 3.61
N PHE A 311 1.04 16.72 2.58
CA PHE A 311 1.07 15.27 2.70
C PHE A 311 2.45 14.79 3.18
N GLY A 312 2.48 14.15 4.36
CA GLY A 312 3.72 13.71 5.01
C GLY A 312 4.27 12.37 4.51
N GLY A 313 3.62 11.76 3.51
CA GLY A 313 4.01 10.46 2.96
C GLY A 313 3.46 9.27 3.74
N VAL A 314 3.76 8.09 3.23
CA VAL A 314 3.43 6.78 3.82
C VAL A 314 4.72 6.00 3.99
N GLY A 315 4.83 5.28 5.08
CA GLY A 315 5.98 4.41 5.31
C GLY A 315 6.20 3.45 4.15
N ARG A 316 7.44 3.37 3.68
CA ARG A 316 7.84 2.53 2.56
C ARG A 316 7.16 2.85 1.21
N ARG A 317 6.73 4.10 0.97
CA ARG A 317 6.25 4.60 -0.32
C ARG A 317 7.02 5.86 -0.66
N PHE A 318 8.12 5.70 -1.39
CA PHE A 318 9.11 6.74 -1.67
C PHE A 318 9.55 7.47 -0.39
N GLN A 319 9.74 6.71 0.71
CA GLN A 319 10.08 7.26 2.02
C GLN A 319 11.52 7.70 2.05
N SER A 320 11.75 9.00 2.27
CA SER A 320 13.11 9.53 2.43
C SER A 320 13.66 9.24 3.82
N TYR A 321 14.91 8.80 3.87
CA TYR A 321 15.74 8.68 5.07
C TYR A 321 16.76 9.81 5.20
N GLY A 322 16.71 10.80 4.29
CA GLY A 322 17.61 11.92 4.25
C GLY A 322 18.98 11.60 3.62
N GLU A 323 19.89 12.55 3.74
CA GLU A 323 21.26 12.40 3.26
C GLU A 323 22.07 11.55 4.26
N ILE A 324 22.62 10.45 3.77
CA ILE A 324 23.41 9.46 4.51
C ILE A 324 24.89 9.82 4.32
N PRO A 325 25.62 10.18 5.38
CA PRO A 325 27.04 10.52 5.26
C PRO A 325 27.88 9.32 4.82
N LEU A 326 28.89 9.56 3.99
CA LEU A 326 29.76 8.52 3.47
C LEU A 326 31.16 8.61 4.12
N LYS A 327 31.80 7.47 4.37
CA LYS A 327 33.18 7.38 4.91
C LYS A 327 34.23 8.11 4.05
N THR A 328 33.96 8.21 2.75
CA THR A 328 34.82 8.88 1.76
C THR A 328 34.60 10.39 1.68
N GLY A 329 33.69 10.92 2.50
CA GLY A 329 33.19 12.29 2.43
C GLY A 329 32.00 12.43 1.50
N GLY A 330 31.20 13.48 1.70
CA GLY A 330 29.94 13.71 0.98
C GLY A 330 28.78 12.87 1.53
N SER A 331 27.72 12.73 0.73
CA SER A 331 26.52 12.02 1.15
C SER A 331 25.77 11.36 -0.01
N ALA A 332 24.91 10.41 0.31
CA ALA A 332 23.93 9.81 -0.62
C ALA A 332 22.51 9.93 -0.04
N LEU A 333 21.54 10.27 -0.88
CA LEU A 333 20.13 10.32 -0.47
C LEU A 333 19.56 8.91 -0.36
N GLY A 334 19.06 8.52 0.81
CA GLY A 334 18.41 7.23 1.03
C GLY A 334 16.89 7.32 0.85
N ILE A 335 16.33 6.42 0.05
CA ILE A 335 14.88 6.29 -0.20
C ILE A 335 14.48 4.82 -0.06
N ASP A 336 13.38 4.53 0.65
CA ASP A 336 12.79 3.19 0.77
C ASP A 336 11.42 3.13 0.08
N ASP A 337 11.21 2.06 -0.70
CA ASP A 337 9.94 1.82 -1.37
C ASP A 337 9.54 0.33 -1.27
N TYR A 338 8.26 0.10 -1.10
CA TYR A 338 7.70 -1.25 -0.98
C TYR A 338 7.58 -1.96 -2.33
N GLY A 339 7.75 -1.24 -3.44
CA GLY A 339 7.60 -1.76 -4.79
C GLY A 339 8.34 -3.08 -4.99
N HIS A 340 7.61 -4.08 -5.43
CA HIS A 340 8.08 -5.45 -5.60
C HIS A 340 7.51 -6.14 -6.85
N HIS A 341 6.69 -5.43 -7.61
CA HIS A 341 6.22 -5.81 -8.94
C HIS A 341 6.95 -4.95 -9.99
N PRO A 342 7.31 -5.47 -11.18
CA PRO A 342 8.02 -4.69 -12.21
C PRO A 342 7.33 -3.37 -12.57
N THR A 343 6.00 -3.34 -12.65
CA THR A 343 5.19 -2.14 -12.91
C THR A 343 5.40 -1.07 -11.81
N GLU A 344 5.35 -1.47 -10.53
CA GLU A 344 5.60 -0.57 -9.41
C GLU A 344 7.03 -0.03 -9.43
N MET A 345 8.00 -0.93 -9.66
CA MET A 345 9.41 -0.58 -9.73
C MET A 345 9.67 0.43 -10.85
N ALA A 346 9.13 0.19 -12.03
CA ALA A 346 9.29 1.12 -13.17
C ALA A 346 8.73 2.51 -12.83
N ALA A 347 7.58 2.58 -12.19
CA ALA A 347 6.96 3.84 -11.76
C ALA A 347 7.80 4.58 -10.72
N THR A 348 8.32 3.86 -9.70
CA THR A 348 9.18 4.43 -8.65
C THR A 348 10.54 4.88 -9.20
N LEU A 349 11.17 4.09 -10.08
CA LEU A 349 12.42 4.45 -10.73
C LEU A 349 12.26 5.70 -11.62
N ALA A 350 11.16 5.78 -12.38
CA ALA A 350 10.83 6.96 -13.18
C ALA A 350 10.60 8.20 -12.29
N ALA A 351 9.93 8.03 -11.14
CA ALA A 351 9.75 9.10 -10.17
C ALA A 351 11.09 9.60 -9.60
N ALA A 352 12.01 8.68 -9.25
CA ALA A 352 13.34 9.03 -8.76
C ALA A 352 14.18 9.76 -9.83
N ARG A 353 14.13 9.31 -11.08
CA ARG A 353 14.78 10.03 -12.21
C ARG A 353 14.20 11.42 -12.42
N GLY A 354 12.87 11.59 -12.34
CA GLY A 354 12.22 12.89 -12.46
C GLY A 354 12.57 13.83 -11.33
N ALA A 355 12.64 13.32 -10.09
CA ALA A 355 12.96 14.10 -8.90
C ALA A 355 14.47 14.48 -8.84
N TYR A 356 15.35 13.58 -9.30
CA TYR A 356 16.81 13.72 -9.18
C TYR A 356 17.54 13.44 -10.49
N PRO A 357 17.29 14.20 -11.58
CA PRO A 357 17.72 13.87 -12.94
C PRO A 357 19.25 13.82 -13.14
N HIS A 358 20.01 14.49 -12.25
CA HIS A 358 21.47 14.60 -12.35
C HIS A 358 22.22 13.70 -11.36
N ARG A 359 21.50 12.91 -10.54
CA ARG A 359 22.11 12.02 -9.55
C ARG A 359 22.17 10.59 -10.09
N ARG A 360 23.24 9.87 -9.77
CA ARG A 360 23.36 8.43 -10.07
C ARG A 360 22.35 7.65 -9.24
N LEU A 361 21.60 6.76 -9.88
CA LEU A 361 20.57 5.95 -9.24
C LEU A 361 21.11 4.57 -8.91
N VAL A 362 21.25 4.29 -7.63
CA VAL A 362 21.64 3.01 -7.06
C VAL A 362 20.39 2.29 -6.56
N LEU A 363 20.13 1.09 -7.07
CA LEU A 363 19.01 0.25 -6.63
C LEU A 363 19.51 -0.90 -5.79
N ALA A 364 19.04 -1.00 -4.54
CA ALA A 364 19.15 -2.19 -3.71
C ALA A 364 17.79 -2.92 -3.75
N PHE A 365 17.77 -4.14 -4.28
CA PHE A 365 16.50 -4.85 -4.54
C PHE A 365 16.49 -6.26 -3.97
N GLN A 366 15.38 -6.61 -3.32
CA GLN A 366 15.06 -7.96 -2.88
C GLN A 366 13.82 -8.47 -3.62
N PRO A 367 13.93 -9.46 -4.52
CA PRO A 367 12.77 -10.13 -5.09
C PRO A 367 11.91 -10.76 -3.99
N HIS A 368 10.60 -10.76 -4.18
CA HIS A 368 9.65 -11.27 -3.20
C HIS A 368 8.79 -12.36 -3.82
N ARG A 369 8.89 -13.58 -3.27
CA ARG A 369 8.35 -14.86 -3.75
C ARG A 369 9.05 -15.40 -4.99
N TYR A 370 9.34 -16.68 -4.96
CA TYR A 370 9.95 -17.38 -6.10
C TYR A 370 8.99 -17.47 -7.29
N THR A 371 7.71 -17.73 -7.05
CA THR A 371 6.69 -17.80 -8.09
C THR A 371 6.60 -16.50 -8.87
N ARG A 372 6.50 -15.33 -8.20
CA ARG A 372 6.49 -14.02 -8.86
C ARG A 372 7.79 -13.76 -9.62
N THR A 373 8.94 -14.10 -9.05
CA THR A 373 10.24 -13.92 -9.71
C THR A 373 10.31 -14.72 -11.01
N ARG A 374 9.83 -15.96 -11.02
CA ARG A 374 9.72 -16.81 -12.21
C ARG A 374 8.75 -16.23 -13.24
N ASP A 375 7.52 -15.91 -12.83
CA ASP A 375 6.44 -15.54 -13.74
C ASP A 375 6.70 -14.19 -14.44
N LEU A 376 7.44 -13.29 -13.79
CA LEU A 376 7.80 -11.96 -14.29
C LEU A 376 9.30 -11.78 -14.57
N PHE A 377 10.00 -12.89 -14.82
CA PHE A 377 11.47 -12.94 -14.87
C PHE A 377 12.08 -11.93 -15.86
N ASP A 378 11.54 -11.89 -17.07
CA ASP A 378 12.03 -11.00 -18.13
C ASP A 378 11.64 -9.53 -17.87
N ASP A 379 10.49 -9.28 -17.26
CA ASP A 379 10.05 -7.93 -16.92
C ASP A 379 10.88 -7.35 -15.78
N PHE A 380 11.25 -8.16 -14.78
CA PHE A 380 12.26 -7.78 -13.81
C PHE A 380 13.59 -7.43 -14.46
N ALA A 381 14.10 -8.26 -15.36
CA ALA A 381 15.37 -8.00 -16.03
C ALA A 381 15.34 -6.68 -16.83
N LYS A 382 14.24 -6.38 -17.53
CA LYS A 382 14.07 -5.13 -18.27
C LYS A 382 14.12 -3.92 -17.33
N VAL A 383 13.34 -3.96 -16.24
CA VAL A 383 13.25 -2.84 -15.30
C VAL A 383 14.56 -2.63 -14.53
N LEU A 384 15.21 -3.69 -14.10
CA LEU A 384 16.49 -3.64 -13.38
C LEU A 384 17.65 -3.09 -14.23
N ASN A 385 17.53 -3.14 -15.55
CA ASN A 385 18.51 -2.54 -16.48
C ASN A 385 18.31 -1.02 -16.72
N THR A 386 17.38 -0.38 -16.01
CA THR A 386 17.14 1.09 -16.14
C THR A 386 17.91 1.92 -15.12
N VAL A 387 18.60 1.28 -14.16
CA VAL A 387 19.38 1.94 -13.11
C VAL A 387 20.84 2.07 -13.47
N ASP A 388 21.60 2.88 -12.74
CA ASP A 388 23.04 3.05 -12.98
C ASP A 388 23.88 2.01 -12.22
N THR A 389 23.35 1.54 -11.07
CA THR A 389 24.00 0.50 -10.27
C THR A 389 22.92 -0.35 -9.62
N LEU A 390 23.07 -1.66 -9.63
CA LEU A 390 22.16 -2.63 -9.06
C LEU A 390 22.84 -3.50 -8.03
N VAL A 391 22.24 -3.60 -6.84
CA VAL A 391 22.61 -4.57 -5.80
C VAL A 391 21.41 -5.51 -5.59
N LEU A 392 21.59 -6.79 -5.81
CA LEU A 392 20.58 -7.83 -5.60
C LEU A 392 20.89 -8.63 -4.34
N THR A 393 19.87 -9.05 -3.60
CA THR A 393 19.96 -10.01 -2.51
C THR A 393 19.08 -11.23 -2.78
N ASP A 394 19.20 -12.28 -1.97
CA ASP A 394 18.39 -13.49 -2.10
C ASP A 394 16.89 -13.20 -2.06
N VAL A 395 16.13 -14.03 -2.80
CA VAL A 395 14.65 -13.94 -2.83
C VAL A 395 14.09 -14.08 -1.41
N TYR A 396 13.20 -13.19 -1.03
CA TYR A 396 12.39 -13.40 0.16
C TYR A 396 11.27 -14.39 -0.14
N ALA A 397 11.40 -15.60 0.40
CA ALA A 397 10.57 -16.76 0.03
C ALA A 397 9.08 -16.60 0.40
N ALA A 398 8.77 -15.86 1.47
CA ALA A 398 7.38 -15.70 2.00
C ALA A 398 6.65 -17.03 2.22
N GLY A 399 7.40 -18.09 2.58
CA GLY A 399 6.86 -19.42 2.82
C GLY A 399 6.81 -20.35 1.59
N GLU A 400 7.29 -19.88 0.43
CA GLU A 400 7.42 -20.72 -0.77
C GLU A 400 8.72 -21.54 -0.75
N ASP A 401 8.71 -22.68 -1.44
CA ASP A 401 9.91 -23.46 -1.70
C ASP A 401 10.77 -22.78 -2.75
N PRO A 402 12.11 -22.92 -2.66
CA PRO A 402 13.05 -22.37 -3.67
C PRO A 402 12.77 -22.88 -5.08
N LEU A 403 12.87 -21.99 -6.07
CA LEU A 403 12.80 -22.31 -7.50
C LEU A 403 14.14 -21.97 -8.20
N PRO A 404 14.40 -22.53 -9.40
CA PRO A 404 15.61 -22.22 -10.19
C PRO A 404 15.72 -20.76 -10.61
N GLU A 405 14.59 -20.06 -10.76
CA GLU A 405 14.48 -18.63 -11.07
C GLU A 405 14.70 -17.78 -9.81
N ASP A 406 15.86 -17.93 -9.20
CA ASP A 406 16.30 -17.19 -8.02
C ASP A 406 16.95 -15.84 -8.37
N SER A 407 17.40 -15.12 -7.37
CA SER A 407 18.09 -13.83 -7.55
C SER A 407 19.40 -13.96 -8.32
N ARG A 408 20.09 -15.10 -8.25
CA ARG A 408 21.34 -15.34 -9.02
C ARG A 408 21.04 -15.59 -10.49
N ALA A 409 19.96 -16.31 -10.78
CA ALA A 409 19.46 -16.46 -12.15
C ALA A 409 19.03 -15.09 -12.72
N LEU A 410 18.32 -14.29 -11.94
CA LEU A 410 17.91 -12.95 -12.31
C LEU A 410 19.14 -12.04 -12.57
N ALA A 411 20.17 -12.10 -11.73
CA ALA A 411 21.42 -11.36 -11.96
C ALA A 411 22.10 -11.75 -13.26
N ARG A 412 22.11 -13.05 -13.62
CA ARG A 412 22.64 -13.52 -14.91
C ARG A 412 21.81 -12.97 -16.08
N ASN A 413 20.48 -12.95 -15.95
CA ASN A 413 19.61 -12.41 -17.00
C ASN A 413 19.80 -10.89 -17.17
N VAL A 414 19.87 -10.12 -16.10
CA VAL A 414 20.18 -8.69 -16.13
C VAL A 414 21.52 -8.43 -16.83
N ARG A 415 22.56 -9.21 -16.50
CA ARG A 415 23.89 -9.12 -17.14
C ARG A 415 23.82 -9.40 -18.63
N ALA A 416 22.99 -10.34 -19.06
CA ALA A 416 22.81 -10.68 -20.47
C ALA A 416 22.23 -9.52 -21.31
N TYR A 417 21.46 -8.62 -20.72
CA TYR A 417 21.03 -7.37 -21.36
C TYR A 417 22.18 -6.36 -21.56
N GLY A 418 23.29 -6.50 -20.84
CA GLY A 418 24.55 -5.79 -21.07
C GLY A 418 24.60 -4.32 -20.67
N LYS A 419 23.59 -3.78 -19.97
CA LYS A 419 23.55 -2.38 -19.53
C LYS A 419 24.06 -2.18 -18.11
N VAL A 420 23.74 -3.12 -17.22
CA VAL A 420 24.08 -3.05 -15.79
C VAL A 420 24.78 -4.34 -15.37
N GLU A 421 25.91 -4.20 -14.66
CA GLU A 421 26.57 -5.33 -13.99
C GLU A 421 26.03 -5.45 -12.56
N PRO A 422 25.20 -6.46 -12.26
CA PRO A 422 24.61 -6.61 -10.93
C PRO A 422 25.67 -7.00 -9.89
N LEU A 423 25.69 -6.30 -8.78
CA LEU A 423 26.35 -6.71 -7.56
C LEU A 423 25.42 -7.64 -6.76
N TYR A 424 25.99 -8.62 -6.09
CA TYR A 424 25.20 -9.60 -5.35
C TYR A 424 25.61 -9.65 -3.88
N CYS A 425 24.63 -9.50 -2.99
CA CYS A 425 24.78 -9.59 -1.55
C CYS A 425 23.83 -10.67 -1.03
N ALA A 426 24.33 -11.88 -0.74
CA ALA A 426 23.49 -13.01 -0.37
C ALA A 426 22.71 -12.74 0.94
N ASP A 427 23.37 -12.23 1.96
CA ASP A 427 22.72 -11.86 3.24
C ASP A 427 22.32 -10.39 3.24
N VAL A 428 21.02 -10.13 3.30
CA VAL A 428 20.47 -8.78 3.40
C VAL A 428 21.00 -7.99 4.60
N ASN A 429 21.43 -8.67 5.67
CA ASN A 429 22.00 -8.01 6.85
C ASN A 429 23.41 -7.45 6.61
N GLU A 430 24.14 -7.97 5.62
CA GLU A 430 25.46 -7.46 5.22
C GLU A 430 25.35 -6.30 4.20
N MET A 431 24.17 -6.12 3.58
CA MET A 431 23.95 -5.12 2.54
C MET A 431 24.24 -3.68 3.01
N PRO A 432 23.90 -3.23 4.23
CA PRO A 432 24.22 -1.88 4.67
C PRO A 432 25.72 -1.57 4.66
N ALA A 433 26.55 -2.51 5.13
CA ALA A 433 28.01 -2.36 5.12
C ALA A 433 28.56 -2.37 3.68
N MET A 434 28.11 -3.30 2.84
CA MET A 434 28.49 -3.34 1.43
C MET A 434 28.14 -2.04 0.70
N LEU A 435 26.95 -1.48 0.92
CA LEU A 435 26.53 -0.22 0.32
C LEU A 435 27.45 0.94 0.73
N LEU A 436 27.77 1.09 2.04
CA LEU A 436 28.64 2.15 2.54
C LEU A 436 30.09 2.03 2.11
N ASP A 437 30.62 0.79 2.08
CA ASP A 437 32.04 0.57 1.89
C ASP A 437 32.47 0.52 0.42
N THR A 438 31.55 0.06 -0.46
CA THR A 438 31.96 -0.29 -1.84
C THR A 438 31.07 0.28 -2.93
N VAL A 439 29.80 0.65 -2.65
CA VAL A 439 28.84 0.96 -3.69
C VAL A 439 28.52 2.44 -3.79
N LEU A 440 28.18 3.07 -2.66
CA LEU A 440 27.68 4.45 -2.62
C LEU A 440 28.81 5.46 -2.85
N ARG A 441 28.48 6.53 -3.56
CA ARG A 441 29.34 7.68 -3.87
C ARG A 441 28.62 8.96 -3.53
N ASP A 442 29.39 10.03 -3.37
CA ASP A 442 28.83 11.35 -3.16
C ASP A 442 27.86 11.74 -4.27
N GLY A 443 26.72 12.26 -3.87
CA GLY A 443 25.65 12.67 -4.78
C GLY A 443 24.73 11.56 -5.27
N ASP A 444 24.88 10.31 -4.82
CA ASP A 444 23.98 9.20 -5.23
C ASP A 444 22.56 9.34 -4.67
N VAL A 445 21.60 8.72 -5.36
CA VAL A 445 20.29 8.37 -4.82
C VAL A 445 20.26 6.85 -4.66
N LEU A 446 20.17 6.39 -3.42
CA LEU A 446 19.93 4.98 -3.10
C LEU A 446 18.43 4.74 -3.00
N LEU A 447 17.91 3.91 -3.90
CA LEU A 447 16.58 3.32 -3.79
C LEU A 447 16.69 1.92 -3.19
N ASN A 448 16.04 1.70 -2.05
CA ASN A 448 15.89 0.40 -1.41
C ASN A 448 14.51 -0.14 -1.69
N MET A 449 14.37 -1.25 -2.44
CA MET A 449 13.08 -1.73 -2.91
C MET A 449 12.83 -3.21 -2.58
N GLY A 450 11.58 -3.53 -2.23
CA GLY A 450 11.10 -4.89 -2.01
C GLY A 450 10.15 -5.02 -0.81
N ALA A 451 9.28 -6.02 -0.83
CA ALA A 451 8.29 -6.27 0.22
C ALA A 451 8.83 -7.06 1.43
N GLY A 452 10.03 -7.65 1.30
CA GLY A 452 10.62 -8.56 2.28
C GLY A 452 11.51 -7.90 3.35
N SER A 453 12.50 -8.67 3.81
CA SER A 453 13.42 -8.28 4.90
C SER A 453 14.34 -7.12 4.57
N ILE A 454 14.44 -6.72 3.31
CA ILE A 454 15.20 -5.55 2.85
C ILE A 454 14.75 -4.24 3.52
N ASN A 455 13.54 -4.20 4.06
CA ASN A 455 13.03 -3.06 4.83
C ASN A 455 13.91 -2.65 6.04
N LYS A 456 14.79 -3.54 6.49
CA LYS A 456 15.72 -3.27 7.61
C LYS A 456 16.97 -2.47 7.16
N VAL A 457 17.28 -2.53 5.86
CA VAL A 457 18.51 -1.95 5.29
C VAL A 457 18.60 -0.44 5.49
N PRO A 458 17.58 0.39 5.21
CA PRO A 458 17.70 1.84 5.35
C PRO A 458 18.03 2.30 6.77
N ALA A 459 17.33 1.75 7.77
CA ALA A 459 17.59 2.11 9.18
C ALA A 459 18.97 1.64 9.66
N ALA A 460 19.39 0.43 9.24
CA ALA A 460 20.73 -0.08 9.56
C ALA A 460 21.82 0.76 8.89
N LEU A 461 21.60 1.17 7.65
CA LEU A 461 22.51 2.01 6.89
C LEU A 461 22.73 3.37 7.56
N VAL A 462 21.65 4.06 7.96
CA VAL A 462 21.72 5.35 8.66
C VAL A 462 22.49 5.21 9.98
N ARG A 463 22.22 4.14 10.76
CA ARG A 463 22.94 3.88 12.00
C ARG A 463 24.43 3.65 11.77
N LEU A 464 24.80 2.76 10.85
CA LEU A 464 26.20 2.47 10.53
C LEU A 464 26.95 3.71 10.01
N ALA A 465 26.28 4.53 9.21
CA ALA A 465 26.86 5.79 8.73
C ALA A 465 27.13 6.77 9.87
N ALA A 466 26.22 6.87 10.84
CA ALA A 466 26.39 7.74 12.02
C ALA A 466 27.51 7.25 12.97
N GLU A 467 27.77 5.93 13.03
CA GLU A 467 28.86 5.34 13.83
C GLU A 467 30.25 5.50 13.17
N ALA A 468 30.28 5.78 11.85
CA ALA A 468 31.49 5.84 11.05
C ALA A 468 32.04 7.27 10.87
N VAL A 469 31.28 8.29 11.22
CA VAL A 469 31.62 9.73 11.23
C VAL A 469 31.92 10.19 12.67
#